data_0b271a067826ba4f508e4b2b9ec47c4c
#
_entry.id   0b271a067826ba4f508e4b2b9ec47c4c
#
_cell.length_a   1.000
_cell.length_b   1.000
_cell.length_c   1.000
_cell.angle_alpha   90.00
_cell.angle_beta   90.00
_cell.angle_gamma   90.00
#
_symmetry.space_group_name_H-M   'P 1'
#
loop_
_entity.id
_entity.type
_entity.pdbx_description
1 polymer ?
#
loop_
_entity_poly.entity_id
_entity_poly.type
_entity_poly.pdbx_seq_one_letter_code
_entity_poly.pdbx_strand_id
1 'polypeptide(L)'
;MIALSVNLNKIALIRNSRDTTSPSVTEHARMCIAAGADGITVHPRPDQRHIRASDCIDLAAMLTVELNIEGNPMAGPRRSDRAGVGDYPGFMELVKEIRPAQCTLVPDGDNQLTSDHGFDLKRDGERVAPLVAELRALGIRTSLFMDPDPQQIRLAAQLGADRIELYTESYARAFRDKNDLDAVFGRFVAAAETAAAEGLGLNAGHDLDLDNLPRFATVPGLLEVSIGHALTVDAIRMGLANAVSAYQRALGK
;
A
#
# COMPACT_ATOMS: atom_id res chain seq x y z
N MET A 1 -18.30 -4.40 -1.79
CA MET A 1 -17.79 -3.13 -2.42
C MET A 1 -16.30 -3.07 -2.16
N ILE A 2 -15.50 -2.67 -3.17
CA ILE A 2 -14.05 -2.56 -3.06
C ILE A 2 -13.71 -1.27 -2.31
N ALA A 3 -12.88 -1.34 -1.26
CA ALA A 3 -12.43 -0.17 -0.51
C ALA A 3 -11.38 0.63 -1.30
N LEU A 4 -11.46 1.97 -1.25
CA LEU A 4 -10.42 2.87 -1.74
C LEU A 4 -9.59 3.37 -0.56
N SER A 5 -8.35 2.91 -0.45
CA SER A 5 -7.34 3.46 0.46
C SER A 5 -6.47 4.47 -0.31
N VAL A 6 -6.41 5.71 0.17
CA VAL A 6 -5.61 6.74 -0.50
C VAL A 6 -4.20 6.76 0.08
N ASN A 7 -3.20 6.50 -0.76
CA ASN A 7 -1.80 6.54 -0.37
C ASN A 7 -1.25 7.97 -0.44
N LEU A 8 -0.80 8.50 0.70
CA LEU A 8 -0.36 9.89 0.87
C LEU A 8 1.14 10.13 0.69
N ASN A 9 1.90 9.14 0.23
CA ASN A 9 3.36 9.26 0.08
C ASN A 9 3.75 10.46 -0.79
N LYS A 10 3.00 10.75 -1.87
CA LYS A 10 3.33 11.84 -2.79
C LYS A 10 3.04 13.21 -2.18
N ILE A 11 2.02 13.33 -1.33
CA ILE A 11 1.75 14.56 -0.57
C ILE A 11 2.94 14.88 0.36
N ALA A 12 3.41 13.86 1.09
CA ALA A 12 4.57 13.99 1.96
C ALA A 12 5.86 14.29 1.17
N LEU A 13 6.02 13.71 -0.03
CA LEU A 13 7.16 13.99 -0.91
C LEU A 13 7.19 15.46 -1.35
N ILE A 14 6.03 16.02 -1.74
CA ILE A 14 5.92 17.44 -2.09
C ILE A 14 6.29 18.32 -0.89
N ARG A 15 5.78 18.03 0.32
CA ARG A 15 6.17 18.72 1.55
C ARG A 15 7.69 18.71 1.76
N ASN A 16 8.28 17.52 1.62
CA ASN A 16 9.71 17.33 1.88
C ASN A 16 10.61 17.93 0.79
N SER A 17 10.08 18.33 -0.37
CA SER A 17 10.86 19.02 -1.40
C SER A 17 11.33 20.42 -0.96
N ARG A 18 10.71 20.99 0.08
CA ARG A 18 11.04 22.30 0.67
C ARG A 18 11.33 22.24 2.16
N ASP A 19 11.29 21.05 2.78
CA ASP A 19 11.41 20.84 4.25
C ASP A 19 10.49 21.76 5.08
N THR A 20 9.26 21.94 4.59
CA THR A 20 8.23 22.76 5.24
C THR A 20 7.21 21.85 5.95
N THR A 21 6.13 22.46 6.48
CA THR A 21 4.95 21.75 7.01
C THR A 21 3.82 21.65 6.00
N SER A 22 3.95 22.28 4.82
CA SER A 22 2.95 22.29 3.75
C SER A 22 3.47 21.59 2.50
N PRO A 23 2.63 20.74 1.86
CA PRO A 23 1.26 20.35 2.27
C PRO A 23 1.26 19.45 3.52
N SER A 24 0.26 19.62 4.39
CA SER A 24 0.09 18.78 5.58
C SER A 24 -0.49 17.41 5.21
N VAL A 25 0.16 16.32 5.67
CA VAL A 25 -0.30 14.95 5.42
C VAL A 25 -1.66 14.69 6.10
N THR A 26 -1.82 15.15 7.35
CA THR A 26 -3.06 14.97 8.12
C THR A 26 -4.23 15.78 7.54
N GLU A 27 -3.98 16.99 7.05
CA GLU A 27 -5.01 17.78 6.37
C GLU A 27 -5.48 17.10 5.08
N HIS A 28 -4.55 16.58 4.26
CA HIS A 28 -4.91 15.87 3.04
C HIS A 28 -5.61 14.54 3.33
N ALA A 29 -5.27 13.85 4.43
CA ALA A 29 -6.03 12.70 4.89
C ALA A 29 -7.49 13.06 5.17
N ARG A 30 -7.75 14.16 5.93
CA ARG A 30 -9.12 14.64 6.17
C ARG A 30 -9.86 14.98 4.88
N MET A 31 -9.19 15.62 3.92
CA MET A 31 -9.79 15.94 2.61
C MET A 31 -10.16 14.67 1.83
N CYS A 32 -9.30 13.64 1.84
CA CYS A 32 -9.59 12.36 1.19
C CYS A 32 -10.79 11.66 1.84
N ILE A 33 -10.85 11.61 3.18
CA ILE A 33 -11.95 11.00 3.93
C ILE A 33 -13.26 11.75 3.65
N ALA A 34 -13.23 13.09 3.70
CA ALA A 34 -14.40 13.91 3.38
C ALA A 34 -14.91 13.72 1.94
N ALA A 35 -14.03 13.32 1.01
CA ALA A 35 -14.35 13.01 -0.37
C ALA A 35 -14.77 11.54 -0.59
N GLY A 36 -14.79 10.70 0.47
CA GLY A 36 -15.28 9.33 0.43
C GLY A 36 -14.20 8.24 0.41
N ALA A 37 -12.95 8.55 0.73
CA ALA A 37 -11.92 7.51 0.91
C ALA A 37 -12.30 6.58 2.09
N ASP A 38 -12.16 5.27 1.89
CA ASP A 38 -12.47 4.25 2.90
C ASP A 38 -11.29 3.96 3.83
N GLY A 39 -10.07 4.32 3.42
CA GLY A 39 -8.84 4.15 4.17
C GLY A 39 -7.75 5.11 3.76
N ILE A 40 -6.70 5.15 4.55
CA ILE A 40 -5.46 5.88 4.28
C ILE A 40 -4.29 4.91 4.35
N THR A 41 -3.41 5.00 3.35
CA THR A 41 -2.18 4.20 3.28
C THR A 41 -0.96 5.12 3.32
N VAL A 42 0.06 4.70 4.05
CA VAL A 42 1.36 5.40 4.10
C VAL A 42 2.52 4.39 4.13
N HIS A 43 3.65 4.78 3.52
CA HIS A 43 4.86 3.95 3.48
C HIS A 43 6.06 4.72 4.07
N PRO A 44 6.29 4.68 5.38
CA PRO A 44 7.45 5.28 6.00
C PRO A 44 8.72 4.50 5.65
N ARG A 45 9.58 5.07 4.81
CA ARG A 45 10.90 4.48 4.50
C ARG A 45 11.95 4.93 5.52
N PRO A 46 13.03 4.16 5.73
CA PRO A 46 14.07 4.50 6.70
C PRO A 46 14.72 5.88 6.48
N ASP A 47 14.82 6.34 5.24
CA ASP A 47 15.36 7.66 4.89
C ASP A 47 14.34 8.80 5.01
N GLN A 48 13.10 8.47 5.33
CA GLN A 48 12.00 9.43 5.50
C GLN A 48 11.87 10.43 4.34
N ARG A 49 12.20 9.97 3.11
CA ARG A 49 12.14 10.81 1.89
C ARG A 49 10.75 11.39 1.62
N HIS A 50 9.70 10.72 2.11
CA HIS A 50 8.32 11.19 2.03
C HIS A 50 7.63 11.10 3.39
N ILE A 51 6.95 10.00 3.73
CA ILE A 51 6.31 9.81 5.04
C ILE A 51 7.39 9.73 6.13
N ARG A 52 7.21 10.51 7.19
CA ARG A 52 8.03 10.50 8.40
C ARG A 52 7.38 9.59 9.44
N ALA A 53 8.15 9.10 10.40
CA ALA A 53 7.59 8.33 11.52
C ALA A 53 6.53 9.14 12.29
N SER A 54 6.74 10.44 12.49
CA SER A 54 5.76 11.34 13.12
C SER A 54 4.45 11.44 12.34
N ASP A 55 4.48 11.40 10.98
CA ASP A 55 3.24 11.43 10.19
C ASP A 55 2.37 10.22 10.49
N CYS A 56 2.98 9.04 10.70
CA CYS A 56 2.23 7.81 11.01
C CYS A 56 1.55 7.92 12.39
N ILE A 57 2.24 8.49 13.38
CA ILE A 57 1.69 8.74 14.73
C ILE A 57 0.54 9.74 14.66
N ASP A 58 0.74 10.87 13.96
CA ASP A 58 -0.28 11.92 13.81
C ASP A 58 -1.54 11.39 13.08
N LEU A 59 -1.34 10.58 12.04
CA LEU A 59 -2.45 9.94 11.33
C LEU A 59 -3.21 8.96 12.23
N ALA A 60 -2.52 8.10 12.95
CA ALA A 60 -3.15 7.14 13.86
C ALA A 60 -4.00 7.82 14.93
N ALA A 61 -3.55 8.98 15.44
CA ALA A 61 -4.26 9.74 16.46
C ALA A 61 -5.56 10.41 15.95
N MET A 62 -5.69 10.62 14.62
CA MET A 62 -6.78 11.42 14.07
C MET A 62 -7.72 10.68 13.11
N LEU A 63 -7.31 9.52 12.56
CA LEU A 63 -8.11 8.82 11.55
C LEU A 63 -9.34 8.17 12.16
N THR A 64 -10.46 8.24 11.42
CA THR A 64 -11.72 7.55 11.70
C THR A 64 -11.99 6.41 10.71
N VAL A 65 -11.09 6.22 9.75
CA VAL A 65 -11.05 5.13 8.76
C VAL A 65 -9.81 4.28 8.98
N GLU A 66 -9.71 3.15 8.30
CA GLU A 66 -8.56 2.26 8.45
C GLU A 66 -7.25 2.93 8.02
N LEU A 67 -6.20 2.75 8.84
CA LEU A 67 -4.82 3.08 8.50
C LEU A 67 -4.11 1.81 8.09
N ASN A 68 -3.51 1.83 6.89
CA ASN A 68 -2.55 0.83 6.42
C ASN A 68 -1.14 1.43 6.43
N ILE A 69 -0.21 0.77 7.12
CA ILE A 69 1.22 1.14 7.11
C ILE A 69 1.98 0.09 6.31
N GLU A 70 2.61 0.52 5.22
CA GLU A 70 3.42 -0.32 4.34
C GLU A 70 4.91 -0.17 4.66
N GLY A 71 5.69 -1.22 4.47
CA GLY A 71 7.14 -1.10 4.52
C GLY A 71 7.89 -2.42 4.65
N ASN A 72 9.23 -2.31 4.59
CA ASN A 72 10.10 -3.45 4.75
C ASN A 72 10.19 -3.83 6.25
N PRO A 73 9.72 -5.04 6.64
CA PRO A 73 9.74 -5.47 8.03
C PRO A 73 11.16 -5.66 8.58
N MET A 74 12.17 -5.76 7.71
CA MET A 74 13.57 -5.89 8.09
C MET A 74 14.28 -4.54 8.28
N ALA A 75 13.58 -3.42 7.98
CA ALA A 75 14.16 -2.08 8.10
C ALA A 75 14.32 -1.70 9.57
N GLY A 76 15.57 -1.63 10.02
CA GLY A 76 15.94 -1.23 11.37
C GLY A 76 15.92 0.28 11.60
N PRO A 77 16.26 0.74 12.80
CA PRO A 77 16.33 2.15 13.13
C PRO A 77 17.40 2.87 12.29
N ARG A 78 17.09 4.14 11.93
CA ARG A 78 17.99 4.98 11.15
C ARG A 78 17.94 6.42 11.64
N ARG A 79 19.12 7.02 11.84
CA ARG A 79 19.23 8.44 12.16
C ARG A 79 18.75 9.29 10.99
N SER A 80 18.01 10.33 11.30
CA SER A 80 17.54 11.29 10.29
C SER A 80 18.66 12.23 9.88
N ASP A 81 18.83 12.41 8.58
CA ASP A 81 19.74 13.42 8.00
C ASP A 81 19.02 14.76 7.76
N ARG A 82 17.71 14.86 8.10
CA ARG A 82 16.89 16.07 7.89
C ARG A 82 16.75 16.88 9.18
N ALA A 83 17.02 18.18 9.10
CA ALA A 83 16.85 19.07 10.23
C ALA A 83 15.38 19.11 10.70
N GLY A 84 15.17 18.96 12.01
CA GLY A 84 13.83 18.98 12.61
C GLY A 84 12.98 17.71 12.36
N VAL A 85 13.56 16.67 11.77
CA VAL A 85 12.91 15.37 11.61
C VAL A 85 13.53 14.38 12.58
N GLY A 86 12.71 13.72 13.40
CA GLY A 86 13.16 12.69 14.34
C GLY A 86 13.73 11.47 13.62
N ASP A 87 14.48 10.66 14.38
CA ASP A 87 15.05 9.42 13.86
C ASP A 87 13.94 8.42 13.49
N TYR A 88 14.21 7.57 12.51
CA TYR A 88 13.34 6.46 12.16
C TYR A 88 13.53 5.33 13.17
N PRO A 89 12.48 4.86 13.87
CA PRO A 89 12.65 3.88 14.95
C PRO A 89 12.86 2.45 14.47
N GLY A 90 12.72 2.19 13.18
CA GLY A 90 12.57 0.87 12.58
C GLY A 90 11.11 0.54 12.29
N PHE A 91 10.90 -0.24 11.22
CA PHE A 91 9.54 -0.48 10.72
C PHE A 91 8.65 -1.20 11.76
N MET A 92 9.12 -2.33 12.28
CA MET A 92 8.36 -3.13 13.24
C MET A 92 8.10 -2.37 14.55
N GLU A 93 9.07 -1.59 15.03
CA GLU A 93 8.88 -0.77 16.23
C GLU A 93 7.79 0.29 16.02
N LEU A 94 7.80 0.97 14.86
CA LEU A 94 6.78 1.94 14.50
C LEU A 94 5.38 1.31 14.42
N VAL A 95 5.27 0.15 13.78
CA VAL A 95 3.99 -0.57 13.64
C VAL A 95 3.48 -1.08 14.99
N LYS A 96 4.37 -1.56 15.87
CA LYS A 96 4.02 -2.01 17.23
C LYS A 96 3.52 -0.87 18.12
N GLU A 97 4.10 0.31 18.00
CA GLU A 97 3.68 1.51 18.72
C GLU A 97 2.31 1.98 18.26
N ILE A 98 2.09 2.05 16.95
CA ILE A 98 0.88 2.62 16.34
C ILE A 98 -0.28 1.65 16.34
N ARG A 99 -0.05 0.36 16.11
CA ARG A 99 -1.07 -0.69 15.95
C ARG A 99 -2.13 -0.31 14.90
N PRO A 100 -1.72 -0.12 13.63
CA PRO A 100 -2.66 0.22 12.57
C PRO A 100 -3.66 -0.91 12.33
N ALA A 101 -4.78 -0.61 11.67
CA ALA A 101 -5.76 -1.62 11.27
C ALA A 101 -5.17 -2.67 10.33
N GLN A 102 -4.26 -2.25 9.45
CA GLN A 102 -3.54 -3.11 8.50
C GLN A 102 -2.06 -2.72 8.43
N CYS A 103 -1.22 -3.73 8.25
CA CYS A 103 0.19 -3.58 7.95
C CYS A 103 0.52 -4.39 6.68
N THR A 104 0.99 -3.71 5.63
CA THR A 104 1.43 -4.36 4.39
C THR A 104 2.95 -4.49 4.41
N LEU A 105 3.46 -5.71 4.50
CA LEU A 105 4.89 -6.00 4.44
C LEU A 105 5.36 -6.00 2.98
N VAL A 106 6.46 -5.29 2.71
CA VAL A 106 7.00 -5.07 1.36
C VAL A 106 8.50 -5.40 1.35
N PRO A 107 9.04 -6.13 0.34
CA PRO A 107 10.45 -6.54 0.32
C PRO A 107 11.42 -5.45 -0.17
N ASP A 108 11.09 -4.17 0.05
CA ASP A 108 11.84 -3.04 -0.46
C ASP A 108 13.27 -2.94 0.11
N GLY A 109 14.24 -2.72 -0.77
CA GLY A 109 15.58 -2.29 -0.38
C GLY A 109 15.69 -0.78 -0.20
N ASP A 110 16.71 -0.32 0.54
CA ASP A 110 16.95 1.11 0.81
C ASP A 110 17.17 1.95 -0.45
N ASN A 111 17.78 1.36 -1.49
CA ASN A 111 18.14 2.05 -2.74
C ASN A 111 17.05 2.03 -3.80
N GLN A 112 15.89 1.41 -3.56
CA GLN A 112 14.79 1.37 -4.50
C GLN A 112 14.03 2.69 -4.52
N LEU A 113 13.70 3.20 -5.71
CA LEU A 113 12.90 4.40 -5.88
C LEU A 113 11.44 4.16 -5.44
N THR A 114 10.90 3.01 -5.80
CA THR A 114 9.57 2.52 -5.46
C THR A 114 9.61 1.01 -5.31
N SER A 115 8.56 0.41 -4.76
CA SER A 115 8.39 -1.05 -4.76
C SER A 115 8.32 -1.57 -6.19
N ASP A 116 9.09 -2.58 -6.54
CA ASP A 116 9.25 -3.08 -7.91
C ASP A 116 9.10 -4.61 -8.04
N HIS A 117 8.86 -5.30 -6.93
CA HIS A 117 8.59 -6.75 -6.89
C HIS A 117 7.91 -7.16 -5.58
N GLY A 118 7.20 -8.29 -5.60
CA GLY A 118 6.66 -8.96 -4.42
C GLY A 118 7.69 -9.80 -3.67
N PHE A 119 7.31 -10.33 -2.50
CA PHE A 119 8.16 -11.26 -1.76
C PHE A 119 8.45 -12.56 -2.55
N ASP A 120 9.69 -13.02 -2.51
CA ASP A 120 10.05 -14.41 -2.80
C ASP A 120 10.04 -15.21 -1.48
N LEU A 121 8.90 -15.78 -1.13
CA LEU A 121 8.72 -16.48 0.13
C LEU A 121 9.42 -17.84 0.20
N LYS A 122 9.90 -18.37 -0.93
CA LYS A 122 10.81 -19.54 -0.92
C LYS A 122 12.16 -19.16 -0.31
N ARG A 123 12.61 -17.94 -0.54
CA ARG A 123 13.87 -17.40 -0.03
C ARG A 123 13.68 -16.73 1.34
N ASP A 124 12.66 -15.91 1.47
CA ASP A 124 12.50 -14.98 2.60
C ASP A 124 11.50 -15.49 3.65
N GLY A 125 10.77 -16.58 3.39
CA GLY A 125 9.67 -17.06 4.23
C GLY A 125 10.06 -17.32 5.69
N GLU A 126 11.21 -17.95 5.94
CA GLU A 126 11.71 -18.20 7.30
C GLU A 126 11.94 -16.90 8.11
N ARG A 127 12.30 -15.81 7.41
CA ARG A 127 12.52 -14.49 8.05
C ARG A 127 11.22 -13.71 8.24
N VAL A 128 10.27 -13.90 7.33
CA VAL A 128 8.97 -13.19 7.34
C VAL A 128 8.00 -13.82 8.33
N ALA A 129 7.99 -15.15 8.46
CA ALA A 129 7.06 -15.90 9.31
C ALA A 129 6.98 -15.37 10.77
N PRO A 130 8.08 -15.17 11.50
CA PRO A 130 8.01 -14.68 12.88
C PRO A 130 7.42 -13.26 12.97
N LEU A 131 7.61 -12.41 11.95
CA LEU A 131 7.10 -11.05 11.92
C LEU A 131 5.59 -11.03 11.64
N VAL A 132 5.10 -11.90 10.75
CA VAL A 132 3.65 -12.10 10.55
C VAL A 132 3.00 -12.60 11.84
N ALA A 133 3.62 -13.57 12.54
CA ALA A 133 3.11 -14.08 13.81
C ALA A 133 3.09 -12.98 14.89
N GLU A 134 4.09 -12.11 14.96
CA GLU A 134 4.17 -10.97 15.87
C GLU A 134 3.03 -9.98 15.62
N LEU A 135 2.81 -9.57 14.36
CA LEU A 135 1.73 -8.66 13.98
C LEU A 135 0.35 -9.26 14.32
N ARG A 136 0.15 -10.54 14.02
CA ARG A 136 -1.09 -11.26 14.35
C ARG A 136 -1.35 -11.30 15.86
N ALA A 137 -0.30 -11.53 16.68
CA ALA A 137 -0.43 -11.51 18.14
C ALA A 137 -0.84 -10.13 18.70
N LEU A 138 -0.55 -9.07 17.96
CA LEU A 138 -0.95 -7.69 18.27
C LEU A 138 -2.35 -7.33 17.73
N GLY A 139 -3.00 -8.25 17.01
CA GLY A 139 -4.31 -8.01 16.39
C GLY A 139 -4.24 -7.11 15.14
N ILE A 140 -3.07 -6.99 14.53
CA ILE A 140 -2.85 -6.20 13.31
C ILE A 140 -3.07 -7.09 12.10
N ARG A 141 -3.98 -6.71 11.19
CA ARG A 141 -4.20 -7.42 9.92
C ARG A 141 -2.94 -7.31 9.04
N THR A 142 -2.35 -8.46 8.71
CA THR A 142 -1.11 -8.51 7.94
C THR A 142 -1.38 -8.80 6.48
N SER A 143 -0.92 -7.92 5.58
CA SER A 143 -0.91 -8.11 4.14
C SER A 143 0.53 -8.28 3.64
N LEU A 144 0.76 -9.17 2.68
CA LEU A 144 2.06 -9.34 2.03
C LEU A 144 2.00 -8.81 0.59
N PHE A 145 2.98 -7.97 0.22
CA PHE A 145 3.12 -7.46 -1.15
C PHE A 145 3.68 -8.58 -2.04
N MET A 146 2.92 -8.98 -3.08
CA MET A 146 3.15 -10.20 -3.84
C MET A 146 3.04 -9.96 -5.34
N ASP A 147 3.90 -10.64 -6.10
CA ASP A 147 3.66 -10.83 -7.52
C ASP A 147 2.46 -11.79 -7.75
N PRO A 148 1.78 -11.73 -8.92
CA PRO A 148 0.67 -12.63 -9.25
C PRO A 148 1.18 -14.05 -9.56
N ASP A 149 1.81 -14.72 -8.58
CA ASP A 149 2.33 -16.07 -8.63
C ASP A 149 1.56 -16.97 -7.63
N PRO A 150 0.74 -17.94 -8.12
CA PRO A 150 0.00 -18.85 -7.26
C PRO A 150 0.85 -19.66 -6.27
N GLN A 151 2.11 -19.98 -6.61
CA GLN A 151 2.99 -20.71 -5.68
C GLN A 151 3.40 -19.84 -4.49
N GLN A 152 3.77 -18.60 -4.74
CA GLN A 152 4.13 -17.65 -3.71
C GLN A 152 2.92 -17.26 -2.83
N ILE A 153 1.72 -17.17 -3.42
CA ILE A 153 0.48 -16.89 -2.69
C ILE A 153 0.14 -18.00 -1.70
N ARG A 154 0.30 -19.29 -2.08
CA ARG A 154 0.13 -20.41 -1.14
C ARG A 154 1.11 -20.34 0.02
N LEU A 155 2.36 -19.94 -0.23
CA LEU A 155 3.34 -19.75 0.83
C LEU A 155 2.92 -18.60 1.78
N ALA A 156 2.36 -17.50 1.25
CA ALA A 156 1.84 -16.41 2.08
C ALA A 156 0.75 -16.90 3.06
N ALA A 157 -0.17 -17.74 2.60
CA ALA A 157 -1.17 -18.36 3.47
C ALA A 157 -0.56 -19.27 4.54
N GLN A 158 0.44 -20.09 4.17
CA GLN A 158 1.14 -20.96 5.11
C GLN A 158 1.90 -20.18 6.20
N LEU A 159 2.37 -18.97 5.90
CA LEU A 159 2.99 -18.08 6.89
C LEU A 159 1.95 -17.42 7.83
N GLY A 160 0.66 -17.56 7.55
CA GLY A 160 -0.41 -17.00 8.36
C GLY A 160 -0.76 -15.55 8.06
N ALA A 161 -0.44 -15.05 6.86
CA ALA A 161 -0.92 -13.75 6.41
C ALA A 161 -2.47 -13.72 6.35
N ASP A 162 -3.07 -12.56 6.57
CA ASP A 162 -4.52 -12.37 6.44
C ASP A 162 -4.90 -11.97 5.02
N ARG A 163 -4.02 -11.22 4.35
CA ARG A 163 -4.21 -10.71 2.99
C ARG A 163 -2.92 -10.79 2.18
N ILE A 164 -3.08 -10.64 0.89
CA ILE A 164 -2.01 -10.26 -0.04
C ILE A 164 -2.37 -8.97 -0.75
N GLU A 165 -1.37 -8.19 -1.13
CA GLU A 165 -1.51 -7.06 -2.04
C GLU A 165 -0.75 -7.36 -3.33
N LEU A 166 -1.49 -7.46 -4.46
CA LEU A 166 -0.88 -7.76 -5.74
C LEU A 166 -0.16 -6.55 -6.32
N TYR A 167 1.09 -6.75 -6.72
CA TYR A 167 1.88 -5.80 -7.50
C TYR A 167 1.37 -5.75 -8.94
N THR A 168 0.82 -4.62 -9.36
CA THR A 168 0.00 -4.49 -10.57
C THR A 168 0.71 -3.83 -11.76
N GLU A 169 2.02 -3.53 -11.66
CA GLU A 169 2.77 -2.85 -12.75
C GLU A 169 2.69 -3.60 -14.08
N SER A 170 2.83 -4.92 -14.08
CA SER A 170 2.77 -5.71 -15.31
C SER A 170 1.41 -5.61 -16.01
N TYR A 171 0.32 -5.49 -15.23
CA TYR A 171 -1.01 -5.22 -15.77
C TYR A 171 -1.12 -3.79 -16.31
N ALA A 172 -0.67 -2.79 -15.53
CA ALA A 172 -0.72 -1.39 -15.95
C ALA A 172 0.09 -1.16 -17.23
N ARG A 173 1.25 -1.80 -17.35
CA ARG A 173 2.08 -1.77 -18.57
C ARG A 173 1.37 -2.43 -19.75
N ALA A 174 0.84 -3.64 -19.57
CA ALA A 174 0.11 -4.35 -20.64
C ALA A 174 -1.13 -3.55 -21.10
N PHE A 175 -1.81 -2.88 -20.17
CA PHE A 175 -2.95 -2.01 -20.47
C PHE A 175 -2.53 -0.80 -21.32
N ARG A 176 -1.48 -0.09 -20.90
CA ARG A 176 -0.95 1.08 -21.61
C ARG A 176 -0.42 0.74 -23.00
N ASP A 177 0.35 -0.35 -23.08
CA ASP A 177 1.05 -0.75 -24.31
C ASP A 177 0.13 -1.55 -25.25
N LYS A 178 -1.09 -1.90 -24.79
CA LYS A 178 -2.10 -2.72 -25.49
C LYS A 178 -1.53 -4.05 -26.00
N ASN A 179 -0.62 -4.62 -25.21
CA ASN A 179 0.08 -5.85 -25.55
C ASN A 179 -0.22 -6.94 -24.51
N ASP A 180 -0.65 -8.12 -24.96
CA ASP A 180 -0.93 -9.30 -24.14
C ASP A 180 -1.85 -9.06 -22.92
N LEU A 181 -2.68 -8.02 -22.97
CA LEU A 181 -3.49 -7.57 -21.83
C LEU A 181 -4.36 -8.70 -21.25
N ASP A 182 -5.00 -9.50 -22.10
CA ASP A 182 -5.90 -10.58 -21.63
C ASP A 182 -5.11 -11.70 -20.94
N ALA A 183 -3.95 -12.07 -21.48
CA ALA A 183 -3.08 -13.07 -20.87
C ALA A 183 -2.48 -12.57 -19.54
N VAL A 184 -2.07 -11.32 -19.49
CA VAL A 184 -1.56 -10.70 -18.25
C VAL A 184 -2.68 -10.59 -17.21
N PHE A 185 -3.87 -10.10 -17.58
CA PHE A 185 -5.03 -10.01 -16.69
C PHE A 185 -5.43 -11.40 -16.16
N GLY A 186 -5.39 -12.43 -17.00
CA GLY A 186 -5.65 -13.82 -16.60
C GLY A 186 -4.75 -14.31 -15.47
N ARG A 187 -3.49 -13.86 -15.39
CA ARG A 187 -2.59 -14.17 -14.26
C ARG A 187 -3.08 -13.56 -12.93
N PHE A 188 -3.61 -12.35 -12.98
CA PHE A 188 -4.18 -11.71 -11.79
C PHE A 188 -5.47 -12.41 -11.33
N VAL A 189 -6.31 -12.87 -12.28
CA VAL A 189 -7.48 -13.69 -11.96
C VAL A 189 -7.08 -15.01 -11.30
N ALA A 190 -6.11 -15.72 -11.86
CA ALA A 190 -5.60 -16.98 -11.29
C ALA A 190 -4.96 -16.77 -9.90
N ALA A 191 -4.27 -15.65 -9.69
CA ALA A 191 -3.73 -15.26 -8.40
C ALA A 191 -4.86 -15.00 -7.37
N ALA A 192 -5.89 -14.30 -7.78
CA ALA A 192 -7.07 -14.00 -6.96
C ALA A 192 -7.84 -15.27 -6.56
N GLU A 193 -8.06 -16.17 -7.50
CA GLU A 193 -8.68 -17.47 -7.24
C GLU A 193 -7.85 -18.31 -6.27
N THR A 194 -6.52 -18.27 -6.41
CA THR A 194 -5.62 -18.97 -5.47
C THR A 194 -5.71 -18.33 -4.07
N ALA A 195 -5.68 -17.01 -3.97
CA ALA A 195 -5.83 -16.31 -2.68
C ALA A 195 -7.14 -16.70 -1.99
N ALA A 196 -8.26 -16.70 -2.72
CA ALA A 196 -9.55 -17.11 -2.20
C ALA A 196 -9.58 -18.59 -1.74
N ALA A 197 -8.98 -19.51 -2.51
CA ALA A 197 -8.88 -20.93 -2.16
C ALA A 197 -8.06 -21.17 -0.89
N GLU A 198 -7.04 -20.33 -0.65
CA GLU A 198 -6.18 -20.39 0.55
C GLU A 198 -6.75 -19.57 1.73
N GLY A 199 -7.91 -18.92 1.59
CA GLY A 199 -8.55 -18.11 2.63
C GLY A 199 -7.93 -16.74 2.84
N LEU A 200 -7.11 -16.24 1.90
CA LEU A 200 -6.51 -14.91 1.94
C LEU A 200 -7.46 -13.85 1.38
N GLY A 201 -7.51 -12.70 2.02
CA GLY A 201 -8.08 -11.49 1.43
C GLY A 201 -7.18 -10.93 0.32
N LEU A 202 -7.77 -10.23 -0.64
CA LEU A 202 -7.06 -9.70 -1.81
C LEU A 202 -7.10 -8.18 -1.83
N ASN A 203 -5.93 -7.55 -1.83
CA ASN A 203 -5.71 -6.13 -2.09
C ASN A 203 -4.87 -5.95 -3.38
N ALA A 204 -4.86 -4.73 -3.91
CA ALA A 204 -4.01 -4.33 -5.02
C ALA A 204 -3.78 -2.81 -4.99
N GLY A 205 -2.92 -2.27 -5.87
CA GLY A 205 -2.82 -0.81 -5.88
C GLY A 205 -1.77 -0.19 -6.78
N HIS A 206 -0.57 -0.69 -6.76
CA HIS A 206 0.55 -0.05 -7.45
C HIS A 206 0.27 0.12 -8.96
N ASP A 207 0.42 1.35 -9.50
CA ASP A 207 0.21 1.70 -10.91
C ASP A 207 -1.24 1.58 -11.45
N LEU A 208 -2.23 1.39 -10.57
CA LEU A 208 -3.64 1.53 -10.96
C LEU A 208 -4.00 3.01 -11.10
N ASP A 209 -4.75 3.33 -12.16
CA ASP A 209 -5.22 4.67 -12.52
C ASP A 209 -6.69 4.66 -13.00
N LEU A 210 -7.25 5.82 -13.33
CA LEU A 210 -8.65 5.92 -13.75
C LEU A 210 -8.96 5.17 -15.05
N ASP A 211 -7.96 4.92 -15.91
CA ASP A 211 -8.16 4.25 -17.20
C ASP A 211 -8.16 2.71 -17.02
N ASN A 212 -7.25 2.17 -16.20
CA ASN A 212 -7.05 0.74 -16.05
C ASN A 212 -7.83 0.12 -14.87
N LEU A 213 -8.17 0.90 -13.85
CA LEU A 213 -8.88 0.45 -12.65
C LEU A 213 -10.26 -0.17 -12.93
N PRO A 214 -11.12 0.36 -13.82
CA PRO A 214 -12.45 -0.23 -14.05
C PRO A 214 -12.37 -1.70 -14.47
N ARG A 215 -11.40 -2.07 -15.30
CA ARG A 215 -11.16 -3.47 -15.65
C ARG A 215 -10.57 -4.25 -14.50
N PHE A 216 -9.57 -3.70 -13.79
CA PHE A 216 -8.94 -4.39 -12.66
C PHE A 216 -9.93 -4.66 -11.53
N ALA A 217 -10.89 -3.77 -11.31
CA ALA A 217 -11.96 -3.94 -10.32
C ALA A 217 -12.87 -5.17 -10.57
N THR A 218 -12.78 -5.79 -11.77
CA THR A 218 -13.49 -7.06 -12.07
C THR A 218 -12.72 -8.31 -11.61
N VAL A 219 -11.51 -8.18 -11.07
CA VAL A 219 -10.77 -9.30 -10.46
C VAL A 219 -11.58 -9.85 -9.29
N PRO A 220 -11.84 -11.18 -9.26
CA PRO A 220 -12.70 -11.77 -8.24
C PRO A 220 -12.09 -11.63 -6.83
N GLY A 221 -12.94 -11.31 -5.84
CA GLY A 221 -12.52 -11.25 -4.44
C GLY A 221 -11.67 -10.03 -4.06
N LEU A 222 -11.49 -9.04 -4.96
CA LEU A 222 -10.78 -7.80 -4.65
C LEU A 222 -11.51 -7.03 -3.54
N LEU A 223 -10.83 -6.76 -2.43
CA LEU A 223 -11.39 -6.11 -1.24
C LEU A 223 -11.01 -4.64 -1.14
N GLU A 224 -9.78 -4.30 -1.55
CA GLU A 224 -9.23 -2.96 -1.36
C GLU A 224 -8.23 -2.63 -2.48
N VAL A 225 -8.21 -1.35 -2.87
CA VAL A 225 -7.13 -0.80 -3.69
C VAL A 225 -6.47 0.37 -2.98
N SER A 226 -5.11 0.38 -2.96
CA SER A 226 -4.28 1.44 -2.40
C SER A 226 -3.66 2.25 -3.54
N ILE A 227 -4.14 3.48 -3.77
CA ILE A 227 -3.74 4.29 -4.92
C ILE A 227 -3.08 5.59 -4.47
N GLY A 228 -1.86 5.84 -4.94
CA GLY A 228 -1.06 7.00 -4.55
C GLY A 228 -0.64 7.87 -5.72
N HIS A 229 0.30 7.40 -6.55
CA HIS A 229 0.89 8.24 -7.59
C HIS A 229 -0.14 8.74 -8.60
N ALA A 230 -0.91 7.85 -9.20
CA ALA A 230 -1.90 8.21 -10.21
C ALA A 230 -2.98 9.15 -9.64
N LEU A 231 -3.52 8.85 -8.45
CA LEU A 231 -4.48 9.71 -7.77
C LEU A 231 -3.92 11.11 -7.50
N THR A 232 -2.64 11.21 -7.11
CA THR A 232 -2.00 12.53 -6.89
C THR A 232 -1.84 13.30 -8.21
N VAL A 233 -1.48 12.63 -9.31
CA VAL A 233 -1.40 13.25 -10.64
C VAL A 233 -2.76 13.78 -11.08
N ASP A 234 -3.82 12.99 -10.88
CA ASP A 234 -5.19 13.41 -11.19
C ASP A 234 -5.68 14.52 -10.27
N ALA A 235 -5.27 14.51 -9.00
CA ALA A 235 -5.57 15.60 -8.06
C ALA A 235 -4.94 16.94 -8.48
N ILE A 236 -3.76 16.92 -9.11
CA ILE A 236 -3.14 18.15 -9.68
C ILE A 236 -3.99 18.71 -10.83
N ARG A 237 -4.67 17.83 -11.60
CA ARG A 237 -5.49 18.24 -12.76
C ARG A 237 -6.88 18.70 -12.36
N MET A 238 -7.53 18.02 -11.42
CA MET A 238 -8.95 18.21 -11.14
C MET A 238 -9.27 18.57 -9.67
N GLY A 239 -8.28 18.66 -8.81
CA GLY A 239 -8.43 18.84 -7.37
C GLY A 239 -8.63 17.51 -6.63
N LEU A 240 -8.15 17.45 -5.37
CA LEU A 240 -8.06 16.19 -4.62
C LEU A 240 -9.44 15.53 -4.38
N ALA A 241 -10.44 16.32 -3.98
CA ALA A 241 -11.78 15.79 -3.72
C ALA A 241 -12.42 15.18 -4.97
N ASN A 242 -12.26 15.84 -6.13
CA ASN A 242 -12.79 15.34 -7.41
C ASN A 242 -12.03 14.08 -7.85
N ALA A 243 -10.72 14.01 -7.63
CA ALA A 243 -9.93 12.82 -7.93
C ALA A 243 -10.42 11.63 -7.08
N VAL A 244 -10.51 11.77 -5.75
CA VAL A 244 -11.04 10.70 -4.88
C VAL A 244 -12.42 10.24 -5.34
N SER A 245 -13.35 11.17 -5.62
CA SER A 245 -14.68 10.84 -6.13
C SER A 245 -14.65 10.12 -7.49
N ALA A 246 -13.68 10.45 -8.37
CA ALA A 246 -13.52 9.77 -9.65
C ALA A 246 -13.06 8.32 -9.47
N TYR A 247 -12.11 8.06 -8.54
CA TYR A 247 -11.68 6.70 -8.20
C TYR A 247 -12.80 5.89 -7.54
N GLN A 248 -13.63 6.50 -6.69
CA GLN A 248 -14.80 5.84 -6.12
C GLN A 248 -15.78 5.39 -7.22
N ARG A 249 -16.06 6.28 -8.19
CA ARG A 249 -16.90 5.90 -9.35
C ARG A 249 -16.28 4.79 -10.20
N ALA A 250 -14.97 4.81 -10.41
CA ALA A 250 -14.26 3.76 -11.15
C ALA A 250 -14.36 2.39 -10.45
N LEU A 251 -14.58 2.38 -9.11
CA LEU A 251 -14.84 1.18 -8.29
C LEU A 251 -16.33 0.82 -8.19
N GLY A 252 -17.23 1.54 -8.89
CA GLY A 252 -18.66 1.26 -8.90
C GLY A 252 -19.44 1.80 -7.68
N LYS A 253 -18.92 2.86 -7.06
CA LYS A 253 -19.55 3.54 -5.91
C LYS A 253 -20.21 4.85 -6.28
#